data_503d365ab80eacde77854a885713caf4
#
_entry.id   503d365ab80eacde77854a885713caf4
#
_cell.length_a   1.000
_cell.length_b   1.000
_cell.length_c   1.000
_cell.angle_alpha   90.00
_cell.angle_beta   90.00
_cell.angle_gamma   90.00
#
_symmetry.space_group_name_H-M   'P 1'
#
loop_
_entity.id
_entity.type
_entity.pdbx_description
1 polymer ?
#
loop_
_entity_poly.entity_id
_entity_poly.type
_entity_poly.pdbx_seq_one_letter_code
_entity_poly.pdbx_strand_id
1 'polypeptide(L)'
;MVTFLFFIVTYGLLLGSFYNVVGLRVPMKQSIVAPRSACPGCGHTLTAGELIPVVSYVLQGGKCKKCKARISPLYPFVEGMTALLFAAAALLLGWTGELAVALTLISLFMIIFVSDVKYMVIPDKVLLFFGGLLVFERILIPLSPWWDPLAGAAAGFSLLYAIAFVTRGKGMGGGDIKLFAVLGLALGWKLVLLAFFLSCLAGSLAGGIAMLLGKAKRKEPMPFGPSIMAGTLAAYFFGEQLIDWYIRLIGY
;
A
#
# COMPACT_ATOMS: atom_id res chain seq x y z
N MET A 1 -0.76 22.50 -15.06
CA MET A 1 -0.83 21.04 -15.01
C MET A 1 0.54 20.37 -14.97
N VAL A 2 1.44 20.65 -15.93
CA VAL A 2 2.79 20.05 -15.98
C VAL A 2 3.61 20.30 -14.71
N THR A 3 3.68 21.55 -14.25
CA THR A 3 4.41 21.92 -13.03
C THR A 3 3.91 21.19 -11.78
N PHE A 4 2.57 21.08 -11.63
CA PHE A 4 1.95 20.35 -10.54
C PHE A 4 2.31 18.87 -10.58
N LEU A 5 2.21 18.22 -11.74
CA LEU A 5 2.57 16.82 -11.91
C LEU A 5 4.05 16.58 -11.63
N PHE A 6 4.93 17.49 -12.03
CA PHE A 6 6.35 17.43 -11.70
C PHE A 6 6.60 17.39 -10.20
N PHE A 7 5.94 18.26 -9.42
CA PHE A 7 6.07 18.26 -7.96
C PHE A 7 5.53 16.99 -7.33
N ILE A 8 4.36 16.51 -7.75
CA ILE A 8 3.74 15.27 -7.25
C ILE A 8 4.64 14.05 -7.50
N VAL A 9 5.20 13.92 -8.71
CA VAL A 9 6.13 12.83 -9.06
C VAL A 9 7.40 12.91 -8.21
N THR A 10 8.00 14.10 -8.09
CA THR A 10 9.20 14.30 -7.28
C THR A 10 8.95 13.96 -5.82
N TYR A 11 7.81 14.40 -5.27
CA TYR A 11 7.40 14.08 -3.91
C TYR A 11 7.18 12.58 -3.72
N GLY A 12 6.54 11.93 -4.70
CA GLY A 12 6.34 10.48 -4.71
C GLY A 12 7.65 9.70 -4.69
N LEU A 13 8.64 10.12 -5.47
CA LEU A 13 9.98 9.50 -5.47
C LEU A 13 10.65 9.63 -4.09
N LEU A 14 10.66 10.83 -3.50
CA LEU A 14 11.29 11.09 -2.21
C LEU A 14 10.60 10.32 -1.08
N LEU A 15 9.26 10.36 -1.04
CA LEU A 15 8.49 9.61 -0.05
C LEU A 15 8.62 8.11 -0.24
N GLY A 16 8.67 7.61 -1.48
CA GLY A 16 8.90 6.19 -1.77
C GLY A 16 10.21 5.67 -1.19
N SER A 17 11.28 6.48 -1.26
CA SER A 17 12.55 6.15 -0.60
C SER A 17 12.41 6.09 0.92
N PHE A 18 11.66 7.01 1.52
CA PHE A 18 11.35 6.98 2.95
C PHE A 18 10.46 5.79 3.34
N TYR A 19 9.47 5.42 2.51
CA TYR A 19 8.59 4.27 2.79
C TYR A 19 9.35 2.94 2.80
N ASN A 20 10.41 2.80 2.01
CA ASN A 20 11.33 1.67 2.13
C ASN A 20 11.95 1.59 3.53
N VAL A 21 12.40 2.72 4.08
CA VAL A 21 12.98 2.76 5.43
C VAL A 21 11.95 2.40 6.49
N VAL A 22 10.75 2.98 6.42
CA VAL A 22 9.67 2.71 7.38
C VAL A 22 9.24 1.25 7.31
N GLY A 23 8.96 0.73 6.11
CA GLY A 23 8.50 -0.64 5.89
C GLY A 23 9.51 -1.71 6.31
N LEU A 24 10.81 -1.42 6.23
CA LEU A 24 11.86 -2.33 6.67
C LEU A 24 12.17 -2.25 8.17
N ARG A 25 12.10 -1.06 8.77
CA ARG A 25 12.57 -0.83 10.15
C ARG A 25 11.46 -0.98 11.20
N VAL A 26 10.24 -0.51 10.91
CA VAL A 26 9.14 -0.53 11.90
C VAL A 26 8.75 -1.95 12.32
N PRO A 27 8.63 -2.96 11.41
CA PRO A 27 8.38 -4.34 11.80
C PRO A 27 9.45 -4.91 12.73
N MET A 28 10.70 -4.50 12.53
CA MET A 28 11.86 -4.93 13.33
C MET A 28 12.05 -4.10 14.60
N LYS A 29 11.10 -3.19 14.92
CA LYS A 29 11.17 -2.27 16.07
C LYS A 29 12.42 -1.38 16.09
N GLN A 30 12.99 -1.09 14.91
CA GLN A 30 14.16 -0.23 14.74
C GLN A 30 13.74 1.22 14.55
N SER A 31 14.63 2.15 14.90
CA SER A 31 14.41 3.57 14.68
C SER A 31 14.43 3.92 13.18
N ILE A 32 13.48 4.73 12.74
CA ILE A 32 13.44 5.25 11.37
C ILE A 32 14.40 6.41 11.13
N VAL A 33 14.91 7.02 12.22
CA VAL A 33 15.80 8.20 12.17
C VAL A 33 17.27 7.78 12.22
N ALA A 34 17.63 6.86 13.11
CA ALA A 34 19.01 6.43 13.32
C ALA A 34 19.11 4.90 13.39
N PRO A 35 20.22 4.30 12.91
CA PRO A 35 21.33 4.93 12.17
C PRO A 35 20.94 5.35 10.75
N ARG A 36 21.80 6.14 10.10
CA ARG A 36 21.65 6.50 8.67
C ARG A 36 21.63 5.25 7.78
N SER A 37 21.06 5.38 6.58
CA SER A 37 21.07 4.30 5.60
C SER A 37 22.49 3.91 5.22
N ALA A 38 22.78 2.63 5.25
CA ALA A 38 24.12 2.09 4.99
C ALA A 38 24.04 0.83 4.14
N CYS A 39 25.11 0.53 3.43
CA CYS A 39 25.23 -0.70 2.67
C CYS A 39 25.32 -1.92 3.63
N PRO A 40 24.45 -2.93 3.49
CA PRO A 40 24.47 -4.09 4.38
C PRO A 40 25.74 -4.94 4.23
N GLY A 41 26.45 -4.85 3.10
CA GLY A 41 27.64 -5.66 2.83
C GLY A 41 28.94 -5.07 3.39
N CYS A 42 29.08 -3.73 3.49
CA CYS A 42 30.32 -3.10 3.94
C CYS A 42 30.16 -2.00 4.98
N GLY A 43 28.92 -1.72 5.44
CA GLY A 43 28.66 -0.68 6.43
C GLY A 43 28.85 0.76 5.93
N HIS A 44 29.18 0.96 4.63
CA HIS A 44 29.34 2.29 4.04
C HIS A 44 28.03 3.09 4.21
N THR A 45 28.10 4.22 4.91
CA THR A 45 26.97 5.15 5.05
C THR A 45 26.72 5.85 3.72
N LEU A 46 25.44 5.76 3.24
CA LEU A 46 25.07 6.34 1.97
C LEU A 46 25.11 7.87 2.01
N THR A 47 25.69 8.47 0.98
CA THR A 47 25.69 9.92 0.76
C THR A 47 24.37 10.39 0.16
N ALA A 48 24.11 11.72 0.21
CA ALA A 48 22.89 12.28 -0.40
C ALA A 48 22.73 11.93 -1.88
N GLY A 49 23.83 11.94 -2.65
CA GLY A 49 23.81 11.55 -4.07
C GLY A 49 23.52 10.07 -4.30
N GLU A 50 23.81 9.18 -3.34
CA GLU A 50 23.50 7.77 -3.40
C GLU A 50 22.06 7.47 -2.93
N LEU A 51 21.38 8.46 -2.38
CA LEU A 51 19.99 8.39 -1.93
C LEU A 51 19.00 9.06 -2.90
N ILE A 52 19.47 9.59 -4.04
CA ILE A 52 18.56 10.12 -5.08
C ILE A 52 17.73 8.96 -5.61
N PRO A 53 16.38 8.99 -5.41
CA PRO A 53 15.53 7.86 -5.71
C PRO A 53 15.61 7.46 -7.19
N VAL A 54 15.61 6.16 -7.47
CA VAL A 54 15.71 5.54 -8.80
C VAL A 54 17.01 5.90 -9.54
N VAL A 55 17.33 7.20 -9.63
CA VAL A 55 18.48 7.72 -10.39
C VAL A 55 19.80 7.15 -9.87
N SER A 56 20.01 7.17 -8.56
CA SER A 56 21.25 6.63 -7.96
C SER A 56 21.40 5.13 -8.24
N TYR A 57 20.31 4.38 -8.18
CA TYR A 57 20.32 2.95 -8.48
C TYR A 57 20.72 2.67 -9.92
N VAL A 58 20.15 3.40 -10.88
CA VAL A 58 20.46 3.27 -12.31
C VAL A 58 21.92 3.65 -12.59
N LEU A 59 22.37 4.81 -12.09
CA LEU A 59 23.76 5.29 -12.29
C LEU A 59 24.82 4.37 -11.66
N GLN A 60 24.45 3.66 -10.58
CA GLN A 60 25.34 2.72 -9.90
C GLN A 60 25.25 1.29 -10.46
N GLY A 61 24.38 1.05 -11.47
CA GLY A 61 24.14 -0.28 -12.03
C GLY A 61 23.63 -1.28 -11.00
N GLY A 62 22.84 -0.82 -10.02
CA GLY A 62 22.27 -1.65 -8.96
C GLY A 62 23.29 -2.20 -7.96
N LYS A 63 24.45 -1.54 -7.80
CA LYS A 63 25.56 -2.02 -6.96
C LYS A 63 26.08 -0.92 -6.04
N CYS A 64 26.55 -1.30 -4.85
CA CYS A 64 27.22 -0.38 -3.93
C CYS A 64 28.48 0.20 -4.57
N LYS A 65 28.70 1.51 -4.46
CA LYS A 65 29.89 2.17 -4.99
C LYS A 65 31.18 1.62 -4.40
N LYS A 66 31.18 1.27 -3.09
CA LYS A 66 32.38 0.86 -2.36
C LYS A 66 32.70 -0.64 -2.52
N CYS A 67 31.76 -1.53 -2.23
CA CYS A 67 32.01 -2.98 -2.20
C CYS A 67 31.43 -3.74 -3.39
N LYS A 68 30.71 -3.07 -4.29
CA LYS A 68 30.04 -3.66 -5.47
C LYS A 68 28.97 -4.71 -5.14
N ALA A 69 28.57 -4.88 -3.89
CA ALA A 69 27.45 -5.73 -3.49
C ALA A 69 26.15 -5.27 -4.17
N ARG A 70 25.30 -6.21 -4.58
CA ARG A 70 24.04 -5.93 -5.25
C ARG A 70 23.05 -5.24 -4.30
N ILE A 71 22.43 -4.17 -4.77
CA ILE A 71 21.34 -3.47 -4.09
C ILE A 71 20.02 -4.13 -4.52
N SER A 72 19.11 -4.36 -3.58
CA SER A 72 17.81 -4.96 -3.87
C SER A 72 17.00 -4.10 -4.86
N PRO A 73 16.39 -4.68 -5.90
CA PRO A 73 15.52 -3.97 -6.83
C PRO A 73 14.22 -3.49 -6.18
N LEU A 74 13.91 -3.96 -4.97
CA LEU A 74 12.76 -3.49 -4.19
C LEU A 74 12.81 -1.98 -3.96
N TYR A 75 13.99 -1.42 -3.68
CA TYR A 75 14.14 0.02 -3.43
C TYR A 75 13.67 0.89 -4.60
N PRO A 76 14.27 0.81 -5.80
CA PRO A 76 13.83 1.62 -6.93
C PRO A 76 12.42 1.26 -7.41
N PHE A 77 11.97 0.03 -7.21
CA PHE A 77 10.60 -0.37 -7.51
C PHE A 77 9.58 0.39 -6.64
N VAL A 78 9.79 0.44 -5.33
CA VAL A 78 8.89 1.16 -4.41
C VAL A 78 8.91 2.66 -4.69
N GLU A 79 10.08 3.24 -4.95
CA GLU A 79 10.26 4.65 -5.29
C GLU A 79 9.49 5.01 -6.57
N GLY A 80 9.71 4.25 -7.64
CA GLY A 80 9.05 4.47 -8.93
C GLY A 80 7.53 4.20 -8.88
N MET A 81 7.12 3.14 -8.17
CA MET A 81 5.70 2.81 -8.02
C MET A 81 4.96 3.88 -7.20
N THR A 82 5.58 4.41 -6.13
CA THR A 82 4.99 5.52 -5.36
C THR A 82 4.79 6.74 -6.25
N ALA A 83 5.79 7.12 -7.03
CA ALA A 83 5.69 8.26 -7.94
C ALA A 83 4.62 8.05 -9.02
N LEU A 84 4.53 6.85 -9.59
CA LEU A 84 3.53 6.50 -10.59
C LEU A 84 2.11 6.56 -10.01
N LEU A 85 1.89 5.98 -8.84
CA LEU A 85 0.58 5.99 -8.18
C LEU A 85 0.17 7.39 -7.74
N PHE A 86 1.10 8.21 -7.26
CA PHE A 86 0.84 9.61 -6.94
C PHE A 86 0.45 10.42 -8.18
N ALA A 87 1.17 10.21 -9.28
CA ALA A 87 0.84 10.84 -10.56
C ALA A 87 -0.54 10.40 -11.08
N ALA A 88 -0.84 9.10 -11.02
CA ALA A 88 -2.14 8.55 -11.41
C ALA A 88 -3.27 9.14 -10.56
N ALA A 89 -3.11 9.22 -9.24
CA ALA A 89 -4.08 9.83 -8.35
C ALA A 89 -4.33 11.31 -8.70
N ALA A 90 -3.25 12.07 -8.94
CA ALA A 90 -3.35 13.47 -9.32
C ALA A 90 -4.04 13.69 -10.68
N LEU A 91 -3.84 12.77 -11.64
CA LEU A 91 -4.49 12.82 -12.94
C LEU A 91 -5.98 12.44 -12.87
N LEU A 92 -6.33 11.46 -12.04
CA LEU A 92 -7.70 10.97 -11.90
C LEU A 92 -8.57 11.90 -11.07
N LEU A 93 -8.04 12.43 -9.97
CA LEU A 93 -8.80 13.22 -8.99
C LEU A 93 -8.63 14.74 -9.16
N GLY A 94 -7.61 15.17 -9.89
CA GLY A 94 -7.26 16.59 -10.00
C GLY A 94 -6.86 17.20 -8.65
N TRP A 95 -7.02 18.52 -8.51
CA TRP A 95 -6.74 19.26 -7.28
C TRP A 95 -7.97 19.28 -6.37
N THR A 96 -8.29 18.16 -5.76
CA THR A 96 -9.44 18.00 -4.86
C THR A 96 -9.00 17.55 -3.47
N GLY A 97 -9.87 17.66 -2.47
CA GLY A 97 -9.62 17.10 -1.14
C GLY A 97 -9.39 15.58 -1.19
N GLU A 98 -10.12 14.86 -2.04
CA GLU A 98 -9.95 13.41 -2.21
C GLU A 98 -8.54 13.01 -2.67
N LEU A 99 -7.80 13.91 -3.34
CA LEU A 99 -6.40 13.66 -3.66
C LEU A 99 -5.56 13.45 -2.38
N ALA A 100 -5.80 14.21 -1.31
CA ALA A 100 -5.06 14.03 -0.05
C ALA A 100 -5.31 12.62 0.51
N VAL A 101 -6.57 12.19 0.57
CA VAL A 101 -6.93 10.84 1.03
C VAL A 101 -6.29 9.75 0.15
N ALA A 102 -6.28 9.94 -1.17
CA ALA A 102 -5.63 9.02 -2.11
C ALA A 102 -4.13 8.90 -1.85
N LEU A 103 -3.43 10.03 -1.68
CA LEU A 103 -2.00 10.04 -1.38
C LEU A 103 -1.68 9.40 -0.04
N THR A 104 -2.54 9.59 0.97
CA THR A 104 -2.44 8.94 2.28
C THR A 104 -2.63 7.43 2.17
N LEU A 105 -3.63 6.96 1.43
CA LEU A 105 -3.84 5.53 1.17
C LEU A 105 -2.67 4.89 0.42
N ILE A 106 -2.18 5.53 -0.63
CA ILE A 106 -1.01 5.05 -1.38
C ILE A 106 0.21 4.96 -0.47
N SER A 107 0.43 5.97 0.39
CA SER A 107 1.53 6.00 1.36
C SER A 107 1.45 4.83 2.34
N LEU A 108 0.28 4.59 2.92
CA LEU A 108 0.01 3.44 3.78
C LEU A 108 0.34 2.12 3.05
N PHE A 109 -0.18 1.96 1.83
CA PHE A 109 0.02 0.75 1.06
C PHE A 109 1.47 0.51 0.65
N MET A 110 2.23 1.54 0.29
CA MET A 110 3.63 1.37 -0.07
C MET A 110 4.49 0.92 1.11
N ILE A 111 4.20 1.43 2.32
CA ILE A 111 4.85 0.96 3.55
C ILE A 111 4.46 -0.50 3.84
N ILE A 112 3.16 -0.85 3.76
CA ILE A 112 2.67 -2.22 3.99
C ILE A 112 3.25 -3.16 2.92
N PHE A 113 3.30 -2.75 1.66
CA PHE A 113 3.88 -3.53 0.59
C PHE A 113 5.32 -3.97 0.92
N VAL A 114 6.16 -3.03 1.37
CA VAL A 114 7.55 -3.34 1.76
C VAL A 114 7.59 -4.30 2.95
N SER A 115 6.79 -4.04 3.99
CA SER A 115 6.81 -4.86 5.21
C SER A 115 6.23 -6.26 4.98
N ASP A 116 5.17 -6.36 4.19
CA ASP A 116 4.49 -7.63 3.92
C ASP A 116 5.31 -8.51 2.98
N VAL A 117 5.86 -7.95 1.90
CA VAL A 117 6.75 -8.69 0.98
C VAL A 117 8.02 -9.18 1.68
N LYS A 118 8.54 -8.43 2.67
CA LYS A 118 9.79 -8.78 3.33
C LYS A 118 9.61 -9.64 4.58
N TYR A 119 8.57 -9.40 5.34
CA TYR A 119 8.38 -9.99 6.68
C TYR A 119 7.03 -10.66 6.87
N MET A 120 6.08 -10.54 5.92
CA MET A 120 4.68 -10.98 6.05
C MET A 120 4.00 -10.40 7.30
N VAL A 121 4.26 -9.12 7.58
CA VAL A 121 3.75 -8.41 8.76
C VAL A 121 3.22 -7.05 8.37
N ILE A 122 2.03 -6.73 8.87
CA ILE A 122 1.44 -5.38 8.83
C ILE A 122 1.65 -4.72 10.19
N PRO A 123 2.50 -3.67 10.29
CA PRO A 123 2.84 -3.08 11.58
C PRO A 123 1.70 -2.26 12.18
N ASP A 124 1.29 -2.56 13.42
CA ASP A 124 0.22 -1.84 14.11
C ASP A 124 0.49 -0.33 14.25
N LYS A 125 1.75 0.05 14.46
CA LYS A 125 2.14 1.48 14.56
C LYS A 125 1.84 2.26 13.29
N VAL A 126 2.03 1.63 12.11
CA VAL A 126 1.71 2.22 10.81
C VAL A 126 0.21 2.35 10.67
N LEU A 127 -0.55 1.31 11.00
CA LEU A 127 -2.02 1.34 10.94
C LEU A 127 -2.61 2.42 11.86
N LEU A 128 -2.07 2.55 13.07
CA LEU A 128 -2.55 3.55 14.04
C LEU A 128 -2.29 4.97 13.54
N PHE A 129 -1.09 5.24 13.02
CA PHE A 129 -0.73 6.56 12.47
C PHE A 129 -1.61 6.93 11.28
N PHE A 130 -1.71 6.06 10.28
CA PHE A 130 -2.50 6.34 9.08
C PHE A 130 -4.00 6.28 9.35
N GLY A 131 -4.46 5.43 10.27
CA GLY A 131 -5.84 5.42 10.72
C GLY A 131 -6.26 6.75 11.36
N GLY A 132 -5.41 7.31 12.24
CA GLY A 132 -5.63 8.64 12.81
C GLY A 132 -5.64 9.74 11.76
N LEU A 133 -4.72 9.68 10.79
CA LEU A 133 -4.67 10.65 9.69
C LEU A 133 -5.92 10.58 8.81
N LEU A 134 -6.37 9.37 8.44
CA LEU A 134 -7.58 9.17 7.64
C LEU A 134 -8.85 9.62 8.39
N VAL A 135 -8.93 9.42 9.71
CA VAL A 135 -10.03 9.98 10.51
C VAL A 135 -10.02 11.51 10.43
N PHE A 136 -8.85 12.14 10.60
CA PHE A 136 -8.71 13.59 10.48
C PHE A 136 -9.11 14.09 9.08
N GLU A 137 -8.63 13.43 8.02
CA GLU A 137 -8.99 13.76 6.64
C GLU A 137 -10.51 13.61 6.40
N ARG A 138 -11.15 12.56 6.91
CA ARG A 138 -12.60 12.33 6.74
C ARG A 138 -13.48 13.26 7.57
N ILE A 139 -12.93 13.91 8.59
CA ILE A 139 -13.59 15.03 9.26
C ILE A 139 -13.60 16.27 8.37
N LEU A 140 -12.51 16.54 7.66
CA LEU A 140 -12.38 17.69 6.74
C LEU A 140 -13.04 17.46 5.38
N ILE A 141 -13.05 16.21 4.93
CA ILE A 141 -13.55 15.76 3.62
C ILE A 141 -14.54 14.63 3.86
N PRO A 142 -15.76 14.96 4.34
CA PRO A 142 -16.72 13.95 4.77
C PRO A 142 -17.27 13.16 3.58
N LEU A 143 -17.50 11.86 3.80
CA LEU A 143 -18.31 11.05 2.88
C LEU A 143 -19.78 11.37 3.07
N SER A 144 -20.58 11.02 2.09
CA SER A 144 -22.04 11.14 2.18
C SER A 144 -22.67 9.75 2.17
N PRO A 145 -23.36 9.36 3.27
CA PRO A 145 -23.61 10.10 4.51
C PRO A 145 -22.40 10.17 5.45
N TRP A 146 -22.38 11.12 6.40
CA TRP A 146 -21.25 11.39 7.30
C TRP A 146 -20.82 10.20 8.18
N TRP A 147 -21.71 9.28 8.45
CA TRP A 147 -21.46 8.05 9.24
C TRP A 147 -20.83 6.92 8.41
N ASP A 148 -20.74 7.07 7.10
CA ASP A 148 -20.23 6.04 6.18
C ASP A 148 -18.82 5.55 6.52
N PRO A 149 -17.86 6.40 6.93
CA PRO A 149 -16.55 5.95 7.37
C PRO A 149 -16.60 4.98 8.55
N LEU A 150 -17.49 5.24 9.52
CA LEU A 150 -17.64 4.38 10.71
C LEU A 150 -18.29 3.04 10.34
N ALA A 151 -19.33 3.08 9.49
CA ALA A 151 -19.95 1.87 8.96
C ALA A 151 -18.95 1.04 8.12
N GLY A 152 -18.12 1.72 7.33
CA GLY A 152 -17.05 1.08 6.55
C GLY A 152 -16.02 0.39 7.43
N ALA A 153 -15.55 1.07 8.47
CA ALA A 153 -14.62 0.48 9.44
C ALA A 153 -15.23 -0.76 10.13
N ALA A 154 -16.49 -0.65 10.58
CA ALA A 154 -17.21 -1.76 11.20
C ALA A 154 -17.42 -2.92 10.22
N ALA A 155 -17.82 -2.64 8.98
CA ALA A 155 -18.03 -3.65 7.93
C ALA A 155 -16.72 -4.36 7.57
N GLY A 156 -15.65 -3.62 7.31
CA GLY A 156 -14.34 -4.18 6.98
C GLY A 156 -13.79 -5.03 8.12
N PHE A 157 -13.83 -4.53 9.36
CA PHE A 157 -13.39 -5.29 10.52
C PHE A 157 -14.22 -6.55 10.74
N SER A 158 -15.55 -6.43 10.80
CA SER A 158 -16.43 -7.55 11.14
C SER A 158 -16.41 -8.65 10.09
N LEU A 159 -16.32 -8.31 8.80
CA LEU A 159 -16.21 -9.28 7.72
C LEU A 159 -14.96 -10.15 7.87
N LEU A 160 -13.79 -9.52 8.01
CA LEU A 160 -12.53 -10.25 8.12
C LEU A 160 -12.41 -10.98 9.47
N TYR A 161 -12.93 -10.37 10.54
CA TYR A 161 -12.99 -11.03 11.83
C TYR A 161 -13.88 -12.28 11.81
N ALA A 162 -15.04 -12.22 11.15
CA ALA A 162 -15.91 -13.38 10.97
C ALA A 162 -15.21 -14.51 10.18
N ILE A 163 -14.50 -14.17 9.11
CA ILE A 163 -13.70 -15.15 8.35
C ILE A 163 -12.61 -15.76 9.24
N ALA A 164 -11.88 -14.94 9.99
CA ALA A 164 -10.85 -15.44 10.91
C ALA A 164 -11.44 -16.33 12.00
N PHE A 165 -12.60 -15.98 12.56
CA PHE A 165 -13.31 -16.75 13.57
C PHE A 165 -13.73 -18.13 13.04
N VAL A 166 -14.41 -18.18 11.88
CA VAL A 166 -14.86 -19.43 11.24
C VAL A 166 -13.68 -20.32 10.84
N THR A 167 -12.60 -19.71 10.33
CA THR A 167 -11.40 -20.47 9.91
C THR A 167 -10.43 -20.76 11.05
N ARG A 168 -10.78 -20.40 12.29
CA ARG A 168 -9.92 -20.53 13.50
C ARG A 168 -8.54 -19.90 13.29
N GLY A 169 -8.51 -18.70 12.70
CA GLY A 169 -7.30 -17.93 12.42
C GLY A 169 -6.43 -18.42 11.27
N LYS A 170 -6.84 -19.48 10.56
CA LYS A 170 -6.05 -20.04 9.43
C LYS A 170 -6.29 -19.32 8.10
N GLY A 171 -7.40 -18.60 7.98
CA GLY A 171 -7.81 -17.99 6.71
C GLY A 171 -7.41 -16.52 6.55
N MET A 172 -7.07 -15.81 7.65
CA MET A 172 -6.82 -14.37 7.61
C MET A 172 -5.85 -13.93 8.70
N GLY A 173 -4.90 -13.08 8.36
CA GLY A 173 -3.96 -12.49 9.32
C GLY A 173 -4.61 -11.44 10.20
N GLY A 174 -4.19 -11.34 11.47
CA GLY A 174 -4.68 -10.31 12.40
C GLY A 174 -4.38 -8.87 11.93
N GLY A 175 -3.29 -8.69 11.16
CA GLY A 175 -2.94 -7.43 10.53
C GLY A 175 -3.92 -7.01 9.45
N ASP A 176 -4.38 -7.96 8.62
CA ASP A 176 -5.35 -7.71 7.55
C ASP A 176 -6.71 -7.23 8.12
N ILE A 177 -7.16 -7.83 9.23
CA ILE A 177 -8.40 -7.43 9.90
C ILE A 177 -8.35 -5.96 10.33
N LYS A 178 -7.25 -5.55 10.96
CA LYS A 178 -7.04 -4.16 11.38
C LYS A 178 -6.88 -3.23 10.18
N LEU A 179 -6.18 -3.68 9.14
CA LEU A 179 -6.03 -2.91 7.90
C LEU A 179 -7.39 -2.62 7.28
N PHE A 180 -8.27 -3.60 7.15
CA PHE A 180 -9.60 -3.39 6.57
C PHE A 180 -10.50 -2.47 7.41
N ALA A 181 -10.32 -2.40 8.74
CA ALA A 181 -10.96 -1.38 9.55
C ALA A 181 -10.48 0.03 9.15
N VAL A 182 -9.16 0.22 8.96
CA VAL A 182 -8.57 1.50 8.53
C VAL A 182 -9.01 1.86 7.10
N LEU A 183 -9.04 0.88 6.19
CA LEU A 183 -9.53 1.09 4.82
C LEU A 183 -11.01 1.47 4.78
N GLY A 184 -11.82 0.89 5.67
CA GLY A 184 -13.23 1.23 5.79
C GLY A 184 -13.48 2.69 6.19
N LEU A 185 -12.59 3.28 7.03
CA LEU A 185 -12.63 4.71 7.34
C LEU A 185 -12.44 5.58 6.09
N ALA A 186 -11.57 5.14 5.18
CA ALA A 186 -11.26 5.91 3.97
C ALA A 186 -12.32 5.75 2.87
N LEU A 187 -12.86 4.53 2.70
CA LEU A 187 -13.70 4.16 1.55
C LEU A 187 -15.20 4.18 1.83
N GLY A 188 -15.59 4.05 3.10
CA GLY A 188 -16.99 3.78 3.46
C GLY A 188 -17.38 2.29 3.25
N TRP A 189 -18.61 1.92 3.62
CA TRP A 189 -19.02 0.53 3.70
C TRP A 189 -19.14 -0.18 2.33
N LYS A 190 -19.64 0.51 1.31
CA LYS A 190 -19.81 -0.08 -0.03
C LYS A 190 -18.46 -0.42 -0.68
N LEU A 191 -17.57 0.57 -0.71
CA LEU A 191 -16.30 0.43 -1.39
C LEU A 191 -15.33 -0.46 -0.61
N VAL A 192 -15.40 -0.57 0.72
CA VAL A 192 -14.55 -1.50 1.48
C VAL A 192 -14.93 -2.96 1.21
N LEU A 193 -16.22 -3.27 1.04
CA LEU A 193 -16.67 -4.61 0.64
C LEU A 193 -16.22 -4.95 -0.78
N LEU A 194 -16.35 -4.00 -1.71
CA LEU A 194 -15.82 -4.16 -3.06
C LEU A 194 -14.30 -4.34 -3.06
N ALA A 195 -13.58 -3.54 -2.27
CA ALA A 195 -12.13 -3.65 -2.09
C ALA A 195 -11.73 -5.05 -1.60
N PHE A 196 -12.47 -5.61 -0.64
CA PHE A 196 -12.23 -6.98 -0.18
C PHE A 196 -12.42 -8.00 -1.32
N PHE A 197 -13.53 -7.92 -2.05
CA PHE A 197 -13.79 -8.80 -3.18
C PHE A 197 -12.68 -8.72 -4.24
N LEU A 198 -12.32 -7.52 -4.65
CA LEU A 198 -11.24 -7.29 -5.64
C LEU A 198 -9.87 -7.75 -5.12
N SER A 199 -9.61 -7.60 -3.82
CA SER A 199 -8.38 -8.09 -3.20
C SER A 199 -8.28 -9.62 -3.23
N CYS A 200 -9.39 -10.30 -2.95
CA CYS A 200 -9.47 -11.76 -3.05
C CYS A 200 -9.30 -12.23 -4.50
N LEU A 201 -9.90 -11.53 -5.46
CA LEU A 201 -9.75 -11.83 -6.88
C LEU A 201 -8.28 -11.65 -7.32
N ALA A 202 -7.67 -10.49 -7.01
CA ALA A 202 -6.27 -10.22 -7.32
C ALA A 202 -5.32 -11.24 -6.67
N GLY A 203 -5.56 -11.58 -5.40
CA GLY A 203 -4.77 -12.58 -4.67
C GLY A 203 -4.91 -13.99 -5.27
N SER A 204 -6.12 -14.37 -5.67
CA SER A 204 -6.37 -15.67 -6.32
C SER A 204 -5.68 -15.75 -7.67
N LEU A 205 -5.74 -14.69 -8.47
CA LEU A 205 -5.07 -14.62 -9.77
C LEU A 205 -3.54 -14.64 -9.61
N ALA A 206 -3.00 -13.82 -8.71
CA ALA A 206 -1.56 -13.78 -8.45
C ALA A 206 -1.03 -15.13 -7.92
N GLY A 207 -1.75 -15.74 -6.98
CA GLY A 207 -1.43 -17.06 -6.44
C GLY A 207 -1.52 -18.16 -7.49
N GLY A 208 -2.57 -18.15 -8.32
CA GLY A 208 -2.72 -19.09 -9.42
C GLY A 208 -1.58 -18.99 -10.44
N ILE A 209 -1.24 -17.78 -10.86
CA ILE A 209 -0.11 -17.54 -11.78
C ILE A 209 1.22 -17.99 -11.16
N ALA A 210 1.45 -17.67 -9.88
CA ALA A 210 2.68 -18.07 -9.19
C ALA A 210 2.81 -19.60 -9.10
N MET A 211 1.70 -20.33 -8.87
CA MET A 211 1.67 -21.80 -8.88
C MET A 211 1.91 -22.37 -10.28
N LEU A 212 1.29 -21.79 -11.32
CA LEU A 212 1.50 -22.22 -12.71
C LEU A 212 2.96 -22.03 -13.17
N LEU A 213 3.61 -20.97 -12.69
CA LEU A 213 5.02 -20.70 -12.97
C LEU A 213 5.99 -21.50 -12.07
N GLY A 214 5.49 -22.37 -11.19
CA GLY A 214 6.32 -23.15 -10.27
C GLY A 214 7.03 -22.34 -9.19
N LYS A 215 6.65 -21.07 -9.00
CA LYS A 215 7.27 -20.14 -8.03
C LYS A 215 6.67 -20.21 -6.63
N ALA A 216 5.52 -20.84 -6.47
CA ALA A 216 4.85 -21.03 -5.19
C ALA A 216 4.28 -22.44 -5.08
N LYS A 217 4.30 -23.01 -3.88
CA LYS A 217 3.65 -24.28 -3.57
C LYS A 217 2.32 -24.02 -2.87
N ARG A 218 1.35 -24.93 -3.07
CA ARG A 218 -0.03 -24.80 -2.58
C ARG A 218 -0.21 -24.55 -1.07
N LYS A 219 0.82 -24.77 -0.26
CA LYS A 219 0.80 -24.58 1.21
C LYS A 219 1.75 -23.49 1.71
N GLU A 220 2.47 -22.83 0.82
CA GLU A 220 3.38 -21.76 1.23
C GLU A 220 2.59 -20.47 1.47
N PRO A 221 2.79 -19.77 2.59
CA PRO A 221 2.16 -18.49 2.83
C PRO A 221 2.67 -17.47 1.80
N MET A 222 1.75 -16.67 1.27
CA MET A 222 2.06 -15.61 0.33
C MET A 222 1.66 -14.25 0.93
N PRO A 223 2.43 -13.19 0.69
CA PRO A 223 2.06 -11.87 1.15
C PRO A 223 0.75 -11.43 0.48
N PHE A 224 -0.26 -11.10 1.29
CA PHE A 224 -1.58 -10.68 0.79
C PHE A 224 -1.69 -9.16 0.65
N GLY A 225 -0.81 -8.40 1.31
CA GLY A 225 -0.76 -6.93 1.23
C GLY A 225 -0.74 -6.35 -0.18
N PRO A 226 0.08 -6.86 -1.11
CA PRO A 226 0.06 -6.40 -2.50
C PRO A 226 -1.30 -6.57 -3.18
N SER A 227 -2.02 -7.65 -2.90
CA SER A 227 -3.36 -7.90 -3.43
C SER A 227 -4.41 -6.99 -2.81
N ILE A 228 -4.30 -6.72 -1.50
CA ILE A 228 -5.15 -5.73 -0.82
C ILE A 228 -4.94 -4.35 -1.40
N MET A 229 -3.68 -3.95 -1.64
CA MET A 229 -3.34 -2.68 -2.28
C MET A 229 -4.03 -2.56 -3.65
N ALA A 230 -3.86 -3.56 -4.52
CA ALA A 230 -4.42 -3.54 -5.86
C ALA A 230 -5.96 -3.48 -5.84
N GLY A 231 -6.62 -4.32 -5.03
CA GLY A 231 -8.08 -4.35 -4.91
C GLY A 231 -8.64 -3.07 -4.32
N THR A 232 -7.97 -2.52 -3.30
CA THR A 232 -8.41 -1.28 -2.65
C THR A 232 -8.26 -0.06 -3.55
N LEU A 233 -7.12 0.08 -4.24
CA LEU A 233 -6.93 1.20 -5.17
C LEU A 233 -7.89 1.11 -6.36
N ALA A 234 -8.16 -0.10 -6.88
CA ALA A 234 -9.17 -0.30 -7.90
C ALA A 234 -10.58 0.09 -7.41
N ALA A 235 -10.95 -0.30 -6.20
CA ALA A 235 -12.23 0.11 -5.60
C ALA A 235 -12.29 1.61 -5.33
N TYR A 236 -11.21 2.23 -4.88
CA TYR A 236 -11.17 3.66 -4.58
C TYR A 236 -11.31 4.52 -5.83
N PHE A 237 -10.59 4.20 -6.91
CA PHE A 237 -10.60 5.01 -8.13
C PHE A 237 -11.74 4.69 -9.09
N PHE A 238 -12.22 3.45 -9.11
CA PHE A 238 -13.17 2.97 -10.11
C PHE A 238 -14.39 2.25 -9.50
N GLY A 239 -14.53 2.26 -8.17
CA GLY A 239 -15.55 1.45 -7.48
C GLY A 239 -16.97 1.82 -7.85
N GLU A 240 -17.31 3.11 -7.91
CA GLU A 240 -18.65 3.56 -8.31
C GLU A 240 -18.98 3.11 -9.74
N GLN A 241 -18.02 3.28 -10.68
CA GLN A 241 -18.23 2.84 -12.06
C GLN A 241 -18.38 1.31 -12.18
N LEU A 242 -17.64 0.56 -11.36
CA LEU A 242 -17.73 -0.90 -11.33
C LEU A 242 -19.09 -1.38 -10.78
N ILE A 243 -19.58 -0.72 -9.74
CA ILE A 243 -20.89 -1.01 -9.14
C ILE A 243 -21.99 -0.69 -10.13
N ASP A 244 -21.97 0.50 -10.73
CA ASP A 244 -22.96 0.94 -11.72
C ASP A 244 -22.97 0.02 -12.96
N TRP A 245 -21.78 -0.37 -13.44
CA TRP A 245 -21.67 -1.31 -14.56
C TRP A 245 -22.29 -2.66 -14.21
N TYR A 246 -22.01 -3.19 -13.01
CA TYR A 246 -22.58 -4.46 -12.55
C TYR A 246 -24.11 -4.40 -12.40
N ILE A 247 -24.65 -3.31 -11.82
CA ILE A 247 -26.09 -3.13 -11.66
C ILE A 247 -26.78 -3.10 -13.02
N ARG A 248 -26.22 -2.39 -14.01
CA ARG A 248 -26.76 -2.38 -15.38
C ARG A 248 -26.69 -3.74 -16.07
N LEU A 249 -25.66 -4.54 -15.77
CA LEU A 249 -25.52 -5.88 -16.35
C LEU A 249 -26.59 -6.86 -15.88
N ILE A 250 -27.06 -6.73 -14.62
CA ILE A 250 -28.10 -7.58 -14.05
C ILE A 250 -29.53 -7.07 -14.31
N GLY A 251 -29.68 -5.99 -15.09
CA GLY A 251 -30.97 -5.54 -15.60
C GLY A 251 -31.73 -4.57 -14.68
N TYR A 252 -31.03 -3.87 -13.78
CA TYR A 252 -31.54 -2.75 -13.00
C TYR A 252 -31.01 -1.41 -13.51
#